data_03a7174497a3d6f7383da8688a400edc
#
_entry.id   03a7174497a3d6f7383da8688a400edc
#
_cell.length_a   1.000
_cell.length_b   1.000
_cell.length_c   1.000
_cell.angle_alpha   90.00
_cell.angle_beta   90.00
_cell.angle_gamma   90.00
#
_symmetry.space_group_name_H-M   'P 1'
#
loop_
_entity.id
_entity.type
_entity.pdbx_description
1 polymer ?
#
loop_
_entity_poly.entity_id
_entity_poly.type
_entity_poly.pdbx_seq_one_letter_code
_entity_poly.pdbx_strand_id
1 'polypeptide(L)'
;MMQDILESGKKLRVAAYCRISTAKEEQESSYKTQVAFFKAIIAYHPNWEMTEVYADYGITGTSVEKRKGFSRMIEDCKAGKIDLVLVKSLSRFARNTLDSLNCIRMLKERNIGVWFDEERINTLDQSGEMLITVLSALAQEESRNISENVKWGLRNKYAKGGCHTSRLLGYK
;
A
#
# COMPACT_ATOMS: atom_id res chain seq x y z
N MET A 1 -19.52 -7.50 -12.19
CA MET A 1 -19.45 -6.06 -11.83
C MET A 1 -18.41 -5.28 -12.64
N MET A 2 -17.13 -5.70 -12.79
CA MET A 2 -16.23 -5.07 -13.76
C MET A 2 -16.75 -5.27 -15.21
N GLN A 3 -17.30 -6.42 -15.53
CA GLN A 3 -18.03 -6.70 -16.77
C GLN A 3 -19.29 -5.84 -16.93
N ASP A 4 -20.07 -5.65 -15.86
CA ASP A 4 -21.30 -4.84 -15.87
C ASP A 4 -21.02 -3.35 -16.13
N ILE A 5 -19.87 -2.83 -15.68
CA ILE A 5 -19.42 -1.45 -15.98
C ILE A 5 -19.06 -1.32 -17.46
N LEU A 6 -18.42 -2.34 -18.04
CA LEU A 6 -18.12 -2.38 -19.47
C LEU A 6 -19.37 -2.46 -20.35
N GLU A 7 -20.39 -3.19 -19.90
CA GLU A 7 -21.70 -3.29 -20.60
C GLU A 7 -22.53 -2.02 -20.50
N SER A 8 -22.36 -1.21 -19.43
CA SER A 8 -23.06 0.06 -19.24
C SER A 8 -22.48 1.24 -20.03
N GLY A 9 -21.38 1.05 -20.77
CA GLY A 9 -20.70 2.12 -21.50
C GLY A 9 -19.99 3.16 -20.60
N LYS A 10 -19.92 2.90 -19.29
CA LYS A 10 -19.29 3.77 -18.32
C LYS A 10 -17.79 3.48 -18.26
N LYS A 11 -16.96 4.51 -18.32
CA LYS A 11 -15.51 4.38 -18.16
C LYS A 11 -15.14 4.09 -16.71
N LEU A 12 -14.14 3.24 -16.50
CA LEU A 12 -13.51 3.01 -15.21
C LEU A 12 -12.70 4.25 -14.80
N ARG A 13 -12.97 4.76 -13.62
CA ARG A 13 -12.25 5.90 -13.04
C ARG A 13 -10.94 5.38 -12.42
N VAL A 14 -9.83 5.69 -13.10
CA VAL A 14 -8.51 5.16 -12.78
C VAL A 14 -7.65 6.23 -12.15
N ALA A 15 -7.10 5.96 -10.98
CA ALA A 15 -6.09 6.78 -10.33
C ALA A 15 -4.72 6.14 -10.42
N ALA A 16 -3.65 6.93 -10.42
CA ALA A 16 -2.29 6.43 -10.31
C ALA A 16 -1.66 6.86 -8.98
N TYR A 17 -0.89 5.95 -8.36
CA TYR A 17 -0.11 6.25 -7.17
C TYR A 17 1.38 6.09 -7.42
N CYS A 18 2.12 7.17 -7.17
CA CYS A 18 3.56 7.27 -7.34
C CYS A 18 4.26 7.44 -6.00
N ARG A 19 5.25 6.58 -5.69
CA ARG A 19 6.17 6.78 -4.57
C ARG A 19 7.59 7.04 -5.11
N ILE A 20 8.11 8.22 -4.84
CA ILE A 20 9.36 8.73 -5.38
C ILE A 20 10.45 8.68 -4.32
N SER A 21 11.67 8.24 -4.66
CA SER A 21 12.82 8.19 -3.76
C SER A 21 13.41 9.58 -3.50
N THR A 22 14.24 9.71 -2.44
CA THR A 22 14.63 10.98 -1.82
C THR A 22 15.75 11.80 -2.49
N ALA A 23 16.37 11.34 -3.56
CA ALA A 23 17.42 12.13 -4.23
C ALA A 23 16.81 13.35 -4.94
N LYS A 24 17.11 14.57 -4.45
CA LYS A 24 16.41 15.80 -4.84
C LYS A 24 16.44 16.12 -6.34
N GLU A 25 17.54 15.86 -7.04
CA GLU A 25 17.66 16.20 -8.47
C GLU A 25 16.98 15.18 -9.40
N GLU A 26 16.86 13.92 -8.95
CA GLU A 26 16.19 12.85 -9.71
C GLU A 26 14.66 12.77 -9.46
N GLN A 27 14.16 13.48 -8.47
CA GLN A 27 12.75 13.38 -8.05
C GLN A 27 11.80 13.88 -9.12
N GLU A 28 12.08 15.05 -9.69
CA GLU A 28 11.16 15.67 -10.66
C GLU A 28 11.15 14.93 -12.00
N SER A 29 12.31 14.46 -12.45
CA SER A 29 12.40 13.64 -13.68
C SER A 29 11.74 12.27 -13.48
N SER A 30 11.98 11.62 -12.34
CA SER A 30 11.35 10.34 -11.99
C SER A 30 9.84 10.46 -11.85
N TYR A 31 9.34 11.54 -11.25
CA TYR A 31 7.90 11.80 -11.15
C TYR A 31 7.27 11.99 -12.53
N LYS A 32 7.81 12.88 -13.35
CA LYS A 32 7.33 13.15 -14.71
C LYS A 32 7.28 11.86 -15.55
N THR A 33 8.33 11.05 -15.44
CA THR A 33 8.42 9.77 -16.16
C THR A 33 7.34 8.79 -15.69
N GLN A 34 7.12 8.63 -14.37
CA GLN A 34 6.06 7.76 -13.84
C GLN A 34 4.67 8.25 -14.23
N VAL A 35 4.41 9.56 -14.15
CA VAL A 35 3.14 10.14 -14.57
C VAL A 35 2.89 9.93 -16.07
N ALA A 36 3.89 10.16 -16.92
CA ALA A 36 3.79 9.94 -18.37
C ALA A 36 3.50 8.45 -18.66
N PHE A 37 4.18 7.55 -17.98
CA PHE A 37 3.97 6.11 -18.09
C PHE A 37 2.53 5.70 -17.75
N PHE A 38 1.99 6.13 -16.59
CA PHE A 38 0.62 5.81 -16.22
C PHE A 38 -0.41 6.46 -17.15
N LYS A 39 -0.16 7.68 -17.61
CA LYS A 39 -1.01 8.33 -18.64
C LYS A 39 -1.05 7.51 -19.92
N ALA A 40 0.08 6.99 -20.37
CA ALA A 40 0.16 6.16 -21.58
C ALA A 40 -0.62 4.84 -21.40
N ILE A 41 -0.48 4.16 -20.24
CA ILE A 41 -1.23 2.95 -19.93
C ILE A 41 -2.75 3.23 -19.95
N ILE A 42 -3.19 4.29 -19.27
CA ILE A 42 -4.62 4.62 -19.20
C ILE A 42 -5.15 4.99 -20.60
N ALA A 43 -4.40 5.75 -21.38
CA ALA A 43 -4.80 6.13 -22.76
C ALA A 43 -4.89 4.92 -23.72
N TYR A 44 -4.12 3.87 -23.47
CA TYR A 44 -4.18 2.63 -24.25
C TYR A 44 -5.48 1.85 -24.01
N HIS A 45 -6.15 2.06 -22.87
CA HIS A 45 -7.39 1.39 -22.52
C HIS A 45 -8.61 2.30 -22.78
N PRO A 46 -9.42 2.07 -23.84
CA PRO A 46 -10.50 2.98 -24.24
C PRO A 46 -11.59 3.13 -23.17
N ASN A 47 -11.72 2.13 -22.29
CA ASN A 47 -12.72 2.09 -21.22
C ASN A 47 -12.20 2.68 -19.89
N TRP A 48 -11.00 3.27 -19.88
CA TRP A 48 -10.43 3.89 -18.70
C TRP A 48 -10.44 5.40 -18.83
N GLU A 49 -10.66 6.07 -17.69
CA GLU A 49 -10.58 7.52 -17.56
C GLU A 49 -9.68 7.87 -16.37
N MET A 50 -8.67 8.69 -16.63
CA MET A 50 -7.77 9.13 -15.57
C MET A 50 -8.46 10.14 -14.67
N THR A 51 -8.54 9.86 -13.38
CA THR A 51 -9.06 10.78 -12.37
C THR A 51 -7.95 11.67 -11.82
N GLU A 52 -6.97 11.10 -11.13
CA GLU A 52 -5.90 11.85 -10.48
C GLU A 52 -4.62 11.03 -10.36
N VAL A 53 -3.47 11.72 -10.21
CA VAL A 53 -2.19 11.13 -9.82
C VAL A 53 -1.85 11.58 -8.40
N TYR A 54 -1.78 10.61 -7.50
CA TYR A 54 -1.35 10.82 -6.12
C TYR A 54 0.15 10.52 -6.01
N ALA A 55 0.88 11.38 -5.33
CA ALA A 55 2.31 11.18 -5.15
C ALA A 55 2.75 11.43 -3.71
N ASP A 56 3.67 10.60 -3.25
CA ASP A 56 4.42 10.82 -2.03
C ASP A 56 5.91 10.81 -2.34
N TYR A 57 6.59 11.83 -1.87
CA TYR A 57 8.04 11.93 -1.97
C TYR A 57 8.64 11.16 -0.79
N GLY A 58 9.44 10.14 -1.11
CA GLY A 58 10.05 9.27 -0.10
C GLY A 58 11.01 10.06 0.77
N ILE A 59 10.81 9.97 2.07
CA ILE A 59 11.69 10.53 3.06
C ILE A 59 12.56 9.42 3.62
N THR A 60 13.83 9.73 3.86
CA THR A 60 14.79 8.86 4.55
C THR A 60 14.25 8.42 5.91
N GLY A 61 14.51 7.20 6.28
CA GLY A 61 14.02 6.34 7.35
C GLY A 61 13.72 6.86 8.76
N THR A 62 13.68 8.16 9.00
CA THR A 62 13.46 8.73 10.35
C THR A 62 12.30 9.71 10.49
N SER A 63 11.69 10.20 9.41
CA SER A 63 10.54 11.08 9.55
C SER A 63 9.22 10.36 9.32
N VAL A 64 8.37 10.47 10.34
CA VAL A 64 6.96 10.05 10.37
C VAL A 64 6.12 11.01 9.51
N GLU A 65 6.65 11.49 8.38
CA GLU A 65 5.81 12.26 7.47
C GLU A 65 4.74 11.35 6.90
N LYS A 66 3.52 11.73 7.22
CA LYS A 66 2.30 11.06 6.78
C LYS A 66 2.33 11.03 5.25
N ARG A 67 2.15 9.85 4.66
CA ARG A 67 1.92 9.65 3.22
C ARG A 67 0.63 10.39 2.82
N LYS A 68 0.72 11.70 2.67
CA LYS A 68 -0.45 12.57 2.41
C LYS A 68 -1.12 12.21 1.10
N GLY A 69 -0.33 11.91 0.07
CA GLY A 69 -0.84 11.46 -1.22
C GLY A 69 -1.57 10.12 -1.11
N PHE A 70 -0.98 9.14 -0.43
CA PHE A 70 -1.61 7.84 -0.20
C PHE A 70 -2.89 7.96 0.63
N SER A 71 -2.85 8.73 1.73
CA SER A 71 -4.02 8.93 2.58
C SER A 71 -5.18 9.57 1.82
N ARG A 72 -4.89 10.62 1.02
CA ARG A 72 -5.89 11.28 0.17
C ARG A 72 -6.46 10.32 -0.89
N MET A 73 -5.62 9.51 -1.52
CA MET A 73 -6.07 8.46 -2.45
C MET A 73 -7.04 7.50 -1.77
N ILE A 74 -6.71 7.02 -0.57
CA ILE A 74 -7.59 6.11 0.18
C ILE A 74 -8.92 6.78 0.56
N GLU A 75 -8.92 8.06 0.93
CA GLU A 75 -10.14 8.82 1.20
C GLU A 75 -11.01 8.96 -0.06
N ASP A 76 -10.44 9.25 -1.21
CA ASP A 76 -11.15 9.33 -2.48
C ASP A 76 -11.65 7.95 -2.95
N CYS A 77 -10.91 6.88 -2.68
CA CYS A 77 -11.40 5.51 -2.85
C CYS A 77 -12.65 5.24 -1.98
N LYS A 78 -12.58 5.58 -0.69
CA LYS A 78 -13.71 5.44 0.24
C LYS A 78 -14.92 6.28 -0.16
N ALA A 79 -14.69 7.45 -0.75
CA ALA A 79 -15.74 8.32 -1.28
C ALA A 79 -16.33 7.83 -2.62
N GLY A 80 -15.87 6.69 -3.14
CA GLY A 80 -16.37 6.11 -4.39
C GLY A 80 -16.01 6.91 -5.64
N LYS A 81 -14.90 7.66 -5.63
CA LYS A 81 -14.43 8.44 -6.77
C LYS A 81 -13.50 7.66 -7.70
N ILE A 82 -12.98 6.52 -7.24
CA ILE A 82 -11.96 5.71 -7.92
C ILE A 82 -12.46 4.27 -7.99
N ASP A 83 -12.31 3.64 -9.15
CA ASP A 83 -12.67 2.24 -9.38
C ASP A 83 -11.43 1.35 -9.49
N LEU A 84 -10.28 1.92 -9.91
CA LEU A 84 -9.01 1.21 -10.08
C LEU A 84 -7.84 2.11 -9.70
N VAL A 85 -6.90 1.58 -8.94
CA VAL A 85 -5.63 2.24 -8.59
C VAL A 85 -4.49 1.55 -9.32
N LEU A 86 -3.71 2.32 -10.09
CA LEU A 86 -2.47 1.85 -10.72
C LEU A 86 -1.27 2.17 -9.83
N VAL A 87 -0.45 1.17 -9.58
CA VAL A 87 0.78 1.28 -8.80
C VAL A 87 1.90 0.57 -9.54
N LYS A 88 3.10 1.12 -9.51
CA LYS A 88 4.24 0.52 -10.21
C LYS A 88 4.55 -0.88 -9.68
N SER A 89 4.61 -1.05 -8.35
CA SER A 89 4.84 -2.35 -7.71
C SER A 89 4.27 -2.39 -6.29
N LEU A 90 4.10 -3.60 -5.77
CA LEU A 90 3.64 -3.85 -4.40
C LEU A 90 4.53 -3.14 -3.36
N SER A 91 5.85 -3.13 -3.58
CA SER A 91 6.82 -2.46 -2.70
C SER A 91 6.62 -0.94 -2.59
N ARG A 92 5.95 -0.34 -3.58
CA ARG A 92 5.61 1.09 -3.61
C ARG A 92 4.26 1.39 -2.97
N PHE A 93 3.39 0.39 -2.89
CA PHE A 93 2.03 0.54 -2.38
C PHE A 93 2.00 0.76 -0.87
N ALA A 94 2.63 -0.09 -0.07
CA ALA A 94 2.63 0.06 1.39
C ALA A 94 4.04 -0.07 2.00
N ARG A 95 4.14 0.17 3.32
CA ARG A 95 5.42 0.20 4.05
C ARG A 95 5.85 -1.18 4.55
N ASN A 96 4.87 -2.02 4.86
CA ASN A 96 5.06 -3.36 5.38
C ASN A 96 3.96 -4.28 4.86
N THR A 97 4.14 -5.57 5.06
CA THR A 97 3.24 -6.60 4.57
C THR A 97 1.82 -6.48 5.14
N LEU A 98 1.70 -6.17 6.43
CA LEU A 98 0.41 -6.05 7.12
C LEU A 98 -0.40 -4.84 6.60
N ASP A 99 0.24 -3.69 6.42
CA ASP A 99 -0.43 -2.49 5.86
C ASP A 99 -0.87 -2.73 4.42
N SER A 100 -0.03 -3.42 3.61
CA SER A 100 -0.37 -3.82 2.24
C SER A 100 -1.63 -4.68 2.23
N LEU A 101 -1.64 -5.74 3.05
CA LEU A 101 -2.75 -6.68 3.16
C LEU A 101 -4.05 -5.99 3.57
N ASN A 102 -4.01 -5.17 4.62
CA ASN A 102 -5.18 -4.46 5.14
C ASN A 102 -5.75 -3.47 4.11
N CYS A 103 -4.88 -2.72 3.43
CA CYS A 103 -5.31 -1.81 2.38
C CYS A 103 -5.93 -2.53 1.20
N ILE A 104 -5.32 -3.61 0.72
CA ILE A 104 -5.84 -4.39 -0.42
C ILE A 104 -7.21 -4.98 -0.07
N ARG A 105 -7.37 -5.58 1.12
CA ARG A 105 -8.65 -6.12 1.58
C ARG A 105 -9.73 -5.04 1.66
N MET A 106 -9.42 -3.91 2.28
CA MET A 106 -10.35 -2.78 2.42
C MET A 106 -10.81 -2.23 1.07
N LEU A 107 -9.91 -2.14 0.07
CA LEU A 107 -10.26 -1.70 -1.28
C LEU A 107 -11.08 -2.76 -2.01
N LYS A 108 -10.71 -4.03 -1.88
CA LYS A 108 -11.45 -5.15 -2.48
C LYS A 108 -12.88 -5.28 -1.96
N GLU A 109 -13.11 -5.10 -0.65
CA GLU A 109 -14.45 -5.06 -0.05
C GLU A 109 -15.34 -3.96 -0.65
N ARG A 110 -14.72 -2.90 -1.19
CA ARG A 110 -15.39 -1.81 -1.90
C ARG A 110 -15.42 -2.00 -3.42
N ASN A 111 -14.94 -3.15 -3.87
CA ASN A 111 -14.85 -3.48 -5.30
C ASN A 111 -13.92 -2.55 -6.09
N ILE A 112 -12.91 -1.99 -5.42
CA ILE A 112 -11.87 -1.15 -6.01
C ILE A 112 -10.63 -2.01 -6.26
N GLY A 113 -10.22 -2.10 -7.54
CA GLY A 113 -9.03 -2.83 -7.95
C GLY A 113 -7.74 -2.08 -7.62
N VAL A 114 -6.67 -2.83 -7.37
CA VAL A 114 -5.31 -2.30 -7.41
C VAL A 114 -4.53 -3.11 -8.44
N TRP A 115 -4.00 -2.42 -9.45
CA TRP A 115 -3.14 -3.00 -10.47
C TRP A 115 -1.69 -2.72 -10.12
N PHE A 116 -0.91 -3.78 -9.93
CA PHE A 116 0.53 -3.75 -9.76
C PHE A 116 1.20 -4.04 -11.09
N ASP A 117 1.83 -3.04 -11.69
CA ASP A 117 2.33 -3.11 -13.05
C ASP A 117 3.52 -4.05 -13.22
N GLU A 118 4.49 -4.01 -12.30
CA GLU A 118 5.68 -4.88 -12.34
C GLU A 118 5.31 -6.35 -12.13
N GLU A 119 4.40 -6.64 -11.19
CA GLU A 119 3.94 -7.98 -10.90
C GLU A 119 2.83 -8.45 -11.86
N ARG A 120 2.21 -7.55 -12.62
CA ARG A 120 1.05 -7.81 -13.49
C ARG A 120 -0.13 -8.46 -12.77
N ILE A 121 -0.41 -7.98 -11.56
CA ILE A 121 -1.47 -8.49 -10.70
C ILE A 121 -2.57 -7.44 -10.53
N ASN A 122 -3.83 -7.87 -10.74
CA ASN A 122 -5.01 -7.12 -10.32
C ASN A 122 -5.60 -7.77 -9.08
N THR A 123 -5.82 -6.97 -8.04
CA THR A 123 -6.35 -7.49 -6.76
C THR A 123 -7.79 -8.01 -6.83
N LEU A 124 -8.54 -7.69 -7.87
CA LEU A 124 -9.90 -8.21 -8.08
C LEU A 124 -9.93 -9.55 -8.82
N ASP A 125 -8.81 -9.97 -9.44
CA ASP A 125 -8.71 -11.21 -10.19
C ASP A 125 -8.22 -12.37 -9.31
N GLN A 126 -8.15 -13.57 -9.88
CA GLN A 126 -7.64 -14.76 -9.20
C GLN A 126 -6.17 -14.60 -8.74
N SER A 127 -5.36 -13.88 -9.49
CA SER A 127 -3.99 -13.53 -9.11
C SER A 127 -3.93 -12.67 -7.84
N GLY A 128 -4.94 -11.81 -7.64
CA GLY A 128 -5.10 -11.00 -6.43
C GLY A 128 -5.45 -11.83 -5.19
N GLU A 129 -6.25 -12.90 -5.33
CA GLU A 129 -6.52 -13.83 -4.23
C GLU A 129 -5.25 -14.56 -3.78
N MET A 130 -4.44 -15.00 -4.74
CA MET A 130 -3.15 -15.61 -4.45
C MET A 130 -2.21 -14.62 -3.74
N LEU A 131 -2.14 -13.37 -4.20
CA LEU A 131 -1.37 -12.31 -3.55
C LEU A 131 -1.81 -12.09 -2.10
N ILE A 132 -3.12 -11.98 -1.84
CA ILE A 132 -3.68 -11.81 -0.50
C ILE A 132 -3.31 -12.99 0.40
N THR A 133 -3.34 -14.21 -0.12
CA THR A 133 -2.96 -15.42 0.61
C THR A 133 -1.49 -15.40 1.00
N VAL A 134 -0.60 -15.07 0.07
CA VAL A 134 0.85 -14.97 0.32
C VAL A 134 1.15 -13.85 1.33
N LEU A 135 0.56 -12.67 1.16
CA LEU A 135 0.73 -11.56 2.09
C LEU A 135 0.21 -11.90 3.50
N SER A 136 -0.89 -12.66 3.61
CA SER A 136 -1.42 -13.10 4.89
C SER A 136 -0.45 -14.04 5.62
N ALA A 137 0.15 -14.99 4.91
CA ALA A 137 1.16 -15.90 5.46
C ALA A 137 2.43 -15.15 5.92
N LEU A 138 2.92 -14.21 5.10
CA LEU A 138 4.08 -13.39 5.44
C LEU A 138 3.82 -12.48 6.65
N ALA A 139 2.66 -11.81 6.73
CA ALA A 139 2.29 -10.97 7.86
C ALA A 139 2.20 -11.78 9.18
N GLN A 140 1.70 -13.01 9.10
CA GLN A 140 1.65 -13.92 10.25
C GLN A 140 3.05 -14.32 10.72
N GLU A 141 3.94 -14.63 9.77
CA GLU A 141 5.33 -14.98 10.06
C GLU A 141 6.10 -13.80 10.66
N GLU A 142 5.97 -12.60 10.10
CA GLU A 142 6.57 -11.37 10.65
C GLU A 142 6.10 -11.14 12.10
N SER A 143 4.80 -11.30 12.39
CA SER A 143 4.23 -11.15 13.73
C SER A 143 4.81 -12.18 14.71
N ARG A 144 4.97 -13.44 14.27
CA ARG A 144 5.57 -14.51 15.06
C ARG A 144 7.02 -14.19 15.40
N ASN A 145 7.82 -13.78 14.43
CA ASN A 145 9.24 -13.46 14.59
C ASN A 145 9.44 -12.26 15.54
N ILE A 146 8.60 -11.23 15.45
CA ILE A 146 8.62 -10.08 16.37
C ILE A 146 8.34 -10.57 17.80
N SER A 147 7.31 -11.41 18.00
CA SER A 147 6.96 -11.96 19.30
C SER A 147 8.09 -12.80 19.92
N GLU A 148 8.75 -13.65 19.12
CA GLU A 148 9.88 -14.47 19.58
C GLU A 148 11.10 -13.61 19.95
N ASN A 149 11.42 -12.60 19.13
CA ASN A 149 12.51 -11.64 19.40
C ASN A 149 12.27 -10.84 20.68
N VAL A 150 11.03 -10.39 20.93
CA VAL A 150 10.65 -9.69 22.18
C VAL A 150 10.80 -10.64 23.38
N LYS A 151 10.31 -11.88 23.29
CA LYS A 151 10.46 -12.89 24.34
C LYS A 151 11.93 -13.19 24.64
N TRP A 152 12.74 -13.35 23.60
CA TRP A 152 14.19 -13.57 23.76
C TRP A 152 14.88 -12.37 24.40
N GLY A 153 14.57 -11.14 23.95
CA GLY A 153 15.11 -9.92 24.55
C GLY A 153 14.75 -9.76 26.03
N LEU A 154 13.50 -10.07 26.40
CA LEU A 154 13.06 -10.06 27.81
C LEU A 154 13.79 -11.12 28.64
N ARG A 155 13.90 -12.36 28.15
CA ARG A 155 14.65 -13.43 28.84
C ARG A 155 16.11 -13.04 29.10
N ASN A 156 16.79 -12.48 28.08
CA ASN A 156 18.16 -12.01 28.23
C ASN A 156 18.29 -10.86 29.23
N LYS A 157 17.33 -9.95 29.27
CA LYS A 157 17.30 -8.84 30.22
C LYS A 157 17.15 -9.37 31.66
N TYR A 158 16.23 -10.32 31.88
CA TYR A 158 16.03 -10.94 33.19
C TYR A 158 17.23 -11.77 33.64
N ALA A 159 17.85 -12.53 32.72
CA ALA A 159 19.07 -13.31 33.01
C ALA A 159 20.26 -12.44 33.44
N LYS A 160 20.30 -11.17 33.00
CA LYS A 160 21.30 -10.16 33.41
C LYS A 160 20.88 -9.34 34.62
N GLY A 161 19.82 -9.73 35.36
CA GLY A 161 19.33 -9.04 36.56
C GLY A 161 18.53 -7.75 36.27
N GLY A 162 18.22 -7.47 35.02
CA GLY A 162 17.40 -6.31 34.66
C GLY A 162 15.92 -6.59 34.89
N CYS A 163 15.22 -5.83 35.71
CA CYS A 163 13.76 -5.91 35.79
C CYS A 163 13.07 -4.86 34.91
N HIS A 164 11.88 -5.17 34.47
CA HIS A 164 11.01 -4.22 33.77
C HIS A 164 10.25 -3.45 34.87
N THR A 165 10.75 -2.28 35.28
CA THR A 165 9.98 -1.36 36.11
C THR A 165 8.96 -0.61 35.24
N SER A 166 7.89 -1.29 34.82
CA SER A 166 6.65 -0.57 34.60
C SER A 166 6.20 -0.05 35.97
N ARG A 167 5.90 1.24 36.09
CA ARG A 167 5.37 1.85 37.31
C ARG A 167 4.40 0.88 37.97
N LEU A 168 4.75 0.38 39.14
CA LEU A 168 3.81 -0.32 40.05
C LEU A 168 2.78 0.72 40.48
N LEU A 169 1.62 0.71 39.85
CA LEU A 169 0.46 1.47 40.32
C LEU A 169 0.08 0.90 41.69
N GLY A 170 0.29 1.69 42.75
CA GLY A 170 -0.16 1.33 44.08
C GLY A 170 0.86 1.35 45.21
N TYR A 171 2.15 1.57 44.94
CA TYR A 171 3.14 1.81 46.02
C TYR A 171 3.67 3.25 45.92
N LYS A 172 3.40 4.02 46.98
CA LYS A 172 4.09 5.28 47.29
C LYS A 172 5.45 4.97 47.91
#